data_dd771903e538bc47cf461417fa6f69fd
#
_entry.id   dd771903e538bc47cf461417fa6f69fd
#
_cell.length_a   1.000
_cell.length_b   1.000
_cell.length_c   1.000
_cell.angle_alpha   90.00
_cell.angle_beta   90.00
_cell.angle_gamma   90.00
#
_symmetry.space_group_name_H-M   'P 1'
#
loop_
_entity.id
_entity.type
_entity.pdbx_description
1 polymer ?
#
loop_
_entity_poly.entity_id
_entity_poly.type
_entity_poly.pdbx_seq_one_letter_code
_entity_poly.pdbx_strand_id
1 'polypeptide(L)'
;SFTNYEEAIRFCGQLLYHFDYVEEDYIQAMVDRNNELSVYMGNFIAIPHGTDAAKEKVKKSGLVVVQVPDGVNFGTEEKPQIATVLFGIAGIGDEHLQLIQKISIFCADVDNVIKLADAKTSEEVIRLLNSVE
;
A
#
# COMPACT_ATOMS: atom_id res chain seq x y z
N SER A 1 -11.31 -10.87 -2.12
CA SER A 1 -11.04 -10.67 -0.69
C SER A 1 -9.83 -11.49 -0.23
N PHE A 2 -9.27 -11.13 0.91
CA PHE A 2 -8.06 -11.77 1.44
C PHE A 2 -8.36 -12.44 2.77
N THR A 3 -7.73 -13.58 3.03
CA THR A 3 -7.92 -14.29 4.29
C THR A 3 -7.07 -13.69 5.42
N ASN A 4 -5.94 -13.04 5.08
CA ASN A 4 -5.08 -12.41 6.07
C ASN A 4 -4.24 -11.31 5.41
N TYR A 5 -3.51 -10.55 6.25
CA TYR A 5 -2.74 -9.41 5.76
C TYR A 5 -1.54 -9.83 4.90
N GLU A 6 -0.95 -11.00 5.15
CA GLU A 6 0.17 -11.44 4.34
C GLU A 6 -0.27 -11.68 2.88
N GLU A 7 -1.44 -12.28 2.69
CA GLU A 7 -2.00 -12.49 1.35
C GLU A 7 -2.21 -11.15 0.64
N ALA A 8 -2.72 -10.16 1.37
CA ALA A 8 -2.95 -8.82 0.83
C ALA A 8 -1.64 -8.14 0.43
N ILE A 9 -0.61 -8.25 1.27
CA ILE A 9 0.71 -7.68 0.97
C ILE A 9 1.31 -8.33 -0.27
N ARG A 10 1.23 -9.67 -0.36
CA ARG A 10 1.76 -10.39 -1.51
C ARG A 10 1.03 -10.02 -2.80
N PHE A 11 -0.27 -9.79 -2.71
CA PHE A 11 -1.05 -9.34 -3.88
C PHE A 11 -0.54 -7.98 -4.39
N CYS A 12 -0.31 -7.04 -3.49
CA CYS A 12 0.27 -5.74 -3.86
C CYS A 12 1.64 -5.92 -4.53
N GLY A 13 2.48 -6.79 -3.95
CA GLY A 13 3.80 -7.07 -4.51
C GLY A 13 3.72 -7.72 -5.89
N GLN A 14 2.76 -8.61 -6.09
CA GLN A 14 2.56 -9.26 -7.37
C GLN A 14 2.15 -8.26 -8.45
N LEU A 15 1.31 -7.29 -8.09
CA LEU A 15 0.95 -6.23 -9.03
C LEU A 15 2.16 -5.37 -9.39
N LEU A 16 2.97 -5.00 -8.41
CA LEU A 16 4.19 -4.23 -8.67
C LEU A 16 5.14 -5.02 -9.58
N TYR A 17 5.28 -6.31 -9.34
CA TYR A 17 6.10 -7.18 -10.18
C TYR A 17 5.52 -7.31 -11.59
N HIS A 18 4.22 -7.54 -11.68
CA HIS A 18 3.53 -7.71 -12.97
C HIS A 18 3.69 -6.47 -13.85
N PHE A 19 3.63 -5.29 -13.27
CA PHE A 19 3.79 -4.03 -14.01
C PHE A 19 5.25 -3.58 -14.12
N ASP A 20 6.18 -4.45 -13.74
CA ASP A 20 7.62 -4.25 -13.93
C ASP A 20 8.22 -3.10 -13.10
N TYR A 21 7.63 -2.84 -11.94
CA TYR A 21 8.19 -1.87 -11.01
C TYR A 21 9.30 -2.47 -10.15
N VAL A 22 9.23 -3.79 -9.89
CA VAL A 22 10.16 -4.46 -9.00
C VAL A 22 10.53 -5.83 -9.54
N GLU A 23 11.61 -6.41 -9.00
CA GLU A 23 11.94 -7.81 -9.23
C GLU A 23 11.11 -8.69 -8.29
N GLU A 24 10.97 -9.96 -8.64
CA GLU A 24 10.06 -10.87 -7.93
C GLU A 24 10.37 -10.99 -6.44
N ASP A 25 11.64 -11.02 -6.08
CA ASP A 25 12.02 -11.20 -4.67
C ASP A 25 11.73 -9.98 -3.79
N TYR A 26 11.33 -8.86 -4.38
CA TYR A 26 10.83 -7.72 -3.62
C TYR A 26 9.55 -8.06 -2.85
N ILE A 27 8.76 -9.01 -3.36
CA ILE A 27 7.50 -9.40 -2.72
C ILE A 27 7.73 -9.93 -1.31
N GLN A 28 8.73 -10.81 -1.14
CA GLN A 28 9.06 -11.30 0.19
C GLN A 28 9.57 -10.17 1.09
N ALA A 29 10.31 -9.23 0.52
CA ALA A 29 10.80 -8.08 1.29
C ALA A 29 9.65 -7.21 1.81
N MET A 30 8.53 -7.14 1.10
CA MET A 30 7.34 -6.41 1.57
C MET A 30 6.73 -7.11 2.79
N VAL A 31 6.67 -8.42 2.77
CA VAL A 31 6.20 -9.21 3.92
C VAL A 31 7.14 -9.02 5.10
N ASP A 32 8.46 -9.11 4.85
CA ASP A 32 9.48 -8.95 5.89
C ASP A 32 9.38 -7.57 6.55
N ARG A 33 9.16 -6.52 5.74
CA ARG A 33 9.03 -5.15 6.27
C ARG A 33 7.85 -5.03 7.22
N ASN A 34 6.72 -5.63 6.88
CA ASN A 34 5.55 -5.59 7.76
C ASN A 34 5.81 -6.36 9.05
N ASN A 35 6.61 -7.42 9.00
CA ASN A 35 6.97 -8.19 10.19
C ASN A 35 7.90 -7.42 11.13
N GLU A 36 8.70 -6.49 10.60
CA GLU A 36 9.56 -5.62 11.41
C GLU A 36 8.74 -4.55 12.11
N LEU A 37 7.81 -3.94 11.38
CA LEU A 37 6.94 -2.89 11.89
C LEU A 37 5.74 -2.81 10.95
N SER A 38 4.55 -2.91 11.53
CA SER A 38 3.32 -2.93 10.74
C SER A 38 3.24 -1.75 9.77
N VAL A 39 2.79 -2.03 8.56
CA VAL A 39 2.56 -1.00 7.54
C VAL A 39 1.15 -0.41 7.59
N TYR A 40 0.38 -0.75 8.60
CA TYR A 40 -0.94 -0.17 8.82
C TYR A 40 -0.78 1.27 9.32
N MET A 41 -1.51 2.20 8.69
CA MET A 41 -1.33 3.64 8.95
C MET A 41 -2.48 4.25 9.76
N GLY A 42 -3.49 3.49 10.11
CA GLY A 42 -4.72 4.03 10.67
C GLY A 42 -5.67 4.45 9.56
N ASN A 43 -6.83 4.97 9.91
CA ASN A 43 -7.84 5.46 8.97
C ASN A 43 -8.15 4.48 7.84
N PHE A 44 -8.11 3.18 8.14
CA PHE A 44 -8.48 2.11 7.20
C PHE A 44 -7.52 1.95 6.02
N ILE A 45 -6.27 2.41 6.15
CA ILE A 45 -5.28 2.23 5.08
C ILE A 45 -4.04 1.50 5.57
N ALA A 46 -3.39 0.79 4.65
CA ALA A 46 -2.07 0.21 4.85
C ALA A 46 -1.22 0.53 3.64
N ILE A 47 0.10 0.61 3.85
CA ILE A 47 1.05 0.99 2.81
C ILE A 47 2.16 -0.07 2.70
N PRO A 48 1.85 -1.24 2.09
CA PRO A 48 2.88 -2.28 1.91
C PRO A 48 4.04 -1.77 1.05
N HIS A 49 5.26 -1.99 1.54
CA HIS A 49 6.48 -1.63 0.83
C HIS A 49 7.62 -2.51 1.36
N GLY A 50 8.73 -2.57 0.62
CA GLY A 50 9.84 -3.44 0.97
C GLY A 50 10.77 -2.85 2.03
N THR A 51 11.68 -3.70 2.50
CA THR A 51 12.74 -3.28 3.43
C THR A 51 13.75 -2.38 2.70
N ASP A 52 14.52 -1.62 3.48
CA ASP A 52 15.62 -0.81 2.92
C ASP A 52 16.63 -1.67 2.17
N ALA A 53 16.90 -2.87 2.68
CA ALA A 53 17.86 -3.77 2.04
C ALA A 53 17.41 -4.20 0.63
N ALA A 54 16.11 -4.15 0.36
CA ALA A 54 15.55 -4.59 -0.92
C ALA A 54 15.39 -3.45 -1.93
N LYS A 55 15.83 -2.24 -1.64
CA LYS A 55 15.62 -1.12 -2.57
C LYS A 55 16.34 -1.31 -3.91
N GLU A 56 17.36 -2.15 -3.96
CA GLU A 56 18.05 -2.49 -5.21
C GLU A 56 17.16 -3.32 -6.14
N LYS A 57 16.08 -3.92 -5.62
CA LYS A 57 15.13 -4.71 -6.40
C LYS A 57 14.06 -3.85 -7.07
N VAL A 58 14.09 -2.55 -6.84
CA VAL A 58 13.15 -1.61 -7.44
C VAL A 58 13.68 -1.13 -8.78
N LYS A 59 12.90 -1.31 -9.83
CA LYS A 59 13.28 -0.91 -11.19
C LYS A 59 12.81 0.51 -11.52
N LYS A 60 11.64 0.89 -10.99
CA LYS A 60 11.09 2.24 -11.18
C LYS A 60 10.16 2.56 -10.01
N SER A 61 10.02 3.83 -9.72
CA SER A 61 9.16 4.29 -8.64
C SER A 61 7.71 4.32 -9.07
N GLY A 62 6.81 3.97 -8.15
CA GLY A 62 5.39 4.03 -8.40
C GLY A 62 4.61 3.34 -7.30
N LEU A 63 3.31 3.29 -7.49
CA LEU A 63 2.42 2.66 -6.51
C LEU A 63 1.26 1.96 -7.22
N VAL A 64 0.70 0.98 -6.52
CA VAL A 64 -0.56 0.34 -6.92
C VAL A 64 -1.57 0.58 -5.81
N VAL A 65 -2.83 0.78 -6.19
CA VAL A 65 -3.92 1.01 -5.23
C VAL A 65 -4.86 -0.19 -5.30
N VAL A 66 -5.10 -0.82 -4.17
CA VAL A 66 -5.97 -1.99 -4.07
C VAL A 66 -7.10 -1.68 -3.12
N GLN A 67 -8.33 -1.73 -3.62
CA GLN A 67 -9.53 -1.58 -2.80
C GLN A 67 -9.90 -2.94 -2.22
N VAL A 68 -10.22 -2.96 -0.93
CA VAL A 68 -10.62 -4.18 -0.23
C VAL A 68 -11.95 -3.89 0.48
N PRO A 69 -13.08 -3.96 -0.23
CA PRO A 69 -14.37 -3.54 0.34
C PRO A 69 -14.73 -4.27 1.64
N ASP A 70 -14.36 -5.54 1.77
CA ASP A 70 -14.63 -6.32 2.98
C ASP A 70 -13.60 -6.09 4.07
N GLY A 71 -12.54 -5.35 3.77
CA GLY A 71 -11.46 -5.09 4.70
C GLY A 71 -10.52 -6.28 4.89
N VAL A 72 -9.32 -5.99 5.36
CA VAL A 72 -8.35 -6.99 5.79
C VAL A 72 -7.71 -6.52 7.08
N ASN A 73 -7.61 -7.41 8.06
CA ASN A 73 -7.13 -7.07 9.39
C ASN A 73 -5.60 -7.17 9.46
N PHE A 74 -4.92 -6.05 9.68
CA PHE A 74 -3.48 -5.99 9.88
C PHE A 74 -3.10 -6.12 11.35
N GLY A 75 -4.09 -6.14 12.25
CA GLY A 75 -3.87 -6.30 13.68
C GLY A 75 -4.18 -7.70 14.15
N THR A 76 -4.73 -7.80 15.34
CA THR A 76 -5.15 -9.05 15.95
C THR A 76 -6.66 -9.06 16.14
N GLU A 77 -7.22 -10.21 16.56
CA GLU A 77 -8.65 -10.27 16.86
C GLU A 77 -9.03 -9.35 18.01
N GLU A 78 -8.11 -9.19 18.98
CA GLU A 78 -8.35 -8.33 20.14
C GLU A 78 -8.19 -6.85 19.81
N LYS A 79 -7.26 -6.53 18.88
CA LYS A 79 -7.01 -5.15 18.45
C LYS A 79 -7.02 -5.10 16.93
N PRO A 80 -8.21 -5.13 16.33
CA PRO A 80 -8.28 -5.12 14.88
C PRO A 80 -7.81 -3.80 14.28
N GLN A 81 -7.12 -3.92 13.15
CA GLN A 81 -6.62 -2.78 12.37
C GLN A 81 -7.03 -3.05 10.92
N ILE A 82 -8.24 -2.65 10.60
CA ILE A 82 -8.85 -3.00 9.32
C ILE A 82 -8.44 -2.02 8.25
N ALA A 83 -7.90 -2.54 7.14
CA ALA A 83 -7.57 -1.73 5.96
C ALA A 83 -8.58 -2.04 4.86
N THR A 84 -9.12 -0.99 4.24
CA THR A 84 -10.02 -1.10 3.10
C THR A 84 -9.36 -0.57 1.82
N VAL A 85 -8.22 0.12 1.96
CA VAL A 85 -7.43 0.58 0.83
C VAL A 85 -5.96 0.28 1.12
N LEU A 86 -5.30 -0.35 0.16
CA LEU A 86 -3.88 -0.67 0.25
C LEU A 86 -3.12 0.10 -0.81
N PHE A 87 -1.96 0.65 -0.43
CA PHE A 87 -1.04 1.30 -1.36
C PHE A 87 0.25 0.48 -1.38
N GLY A 88 0.44 -0.33 -2.42
CA GLY A 88 1.69 -1.04 -2.62
C GLY A 88 2.70 -0.08 -3.25
N ILE A 89 3.84 0.12 -2.60
CA ILE A 89 4.78 1.17 -2.99
C ILE A 89 6.14 0.60 -3.33
N ALA A 90 6.73 1.12 -4.42
CA ALA A 90 8.12 0.89 -4.80
C ALA A 90 8.75 2.25 -5.09
N GLY A 91 9.97 2.47 -4.61
CA GLY A 91 10.66 3.73 -4.85
C GLY A 91 12.14 3.52 -5.05
N ILE A 92 12.70 4.16 -6.08
CA ILE A 92 14.13 4.18 -6.32
C ILE A 92 14.77 5.11 -5.29
N GLY A 93 15.84 4.68 -4.65
CA GLY A 93 16.47 5.46 -3.61
C GLY A 93 15.50 5.71 -2.47
N ASP A 94 15.26 6.98 -2.16
CA ASP A 94 14.37 7.39 -1.07
C ASP A 94 13.01 7.87 -1.57
N GLU A 95 12.68 7.65 -2.85
CA GLU A 95 11.42 8.13 -3.41
C GLU A 95 10.21 7.49 -2.75
N HIS A 96 10.35 6.27 -2.21
CA HIS A 96 9.26 5.62 -1.48
C HIS A 96 8.84 6.45 -0.26
N LEU A 97 9.78 7.14 0.39
CA LEU A 97 9.47 8.00 1.55
C LEU A 97 8.59 9.19 1.15
N GLN A 98 8.84 9.76 -0.02
CA GLN A 98 8.04 10.85 -0.55
C GLN A 98 6.61 10.39 -0.85
N LEU A 99 6.48 9.20 -1.43
CA LEU A 99 5.16 8.62 -1.71
C LEU A 99 4.40 8.34 -0.42
N ILE A 100 5.05 7.75 0.57
CA ILE A 100 4.45 7.47 1.87
C ILE A 100 3.96 8.77 2.52
N GLN A 101 4.79 9.81 2.51
CA GLN A 101 4.44 11.10 3.10
C GLN A 101 3.21 11.70 2.42
N LYS A 102 3.17 11.68 1.09
CA LYS A 102 2.06 12.21 0.32
C LYS A 102 0.76 11.48 0.64
N ILE A 103 0.81 10.15 0.67
CA ILE A 103 -0.34 9.32 1.01
C ILE A 103 -0.79 9.60 2.45
N SER A 104 0.15 9.72 3.38
CA SER A 104 -0.16 9.97 4.79
C SER A 104 -0.90 11.30 4.96
N ILE A 105 -0.49 12.34 4.24
CA ILE A 105 -1.15 13.64 4.29
C ILE A 105 -2.57 13.54 3.73
N PHE A 106 -2.72 12.91 2.58
CA PHE A 106 -4.03 12.75 1.95
C PHE A 106 -4.99 11.94 2.82
N CYS A 107 -4.51 10.85 3.39
CA CYS A 107 -5.31 9.90 4.14
C CYS A 107 -5.46 10.28 5.62
N ALA A 108 -4.86 11.39 6.05
CA ALA A 108 -5.09 11.92 7.39
C ALA A 108 -6.55 12.36 7.54
N ASP A 109 -7.20 12.73 6.45
CA ASP A 109 -8.63 13.03 6.41
C ASP A 109 -9.36 11.74 6.01
N VAL A 110 -10.15 11.18 6.94
CA VAL A 110 -10.86 9.93 6.70
C VAL A 110 -11.85 10.04 5.54
N ASP A 111 -12.39 11.24 5.28
CA ASP A 111 -13.29 11.42 4.14
C ASP A 111 -12.58 11.15 2.82
N ASN A 112 -11.30 11.48 2.73
CA ASN A 112 -10.50 11.16 1.54
C ASN A 112 -10.35 9.64 1.36
N VAL A 113 -10.17 8.92 2.47
CA VAL A 113 -10.07 7.45 2.43
C VAL A 113 -11.39 6.85 1.94
N ILE A 114 -12.51 7.36 2.43
CA ILE A 114 -13.84 6.91 2.00
C ILE A 114 -14.02 7.13 0.49
N LYS A 115 -13.59 8.28 -0.01
CA LYS A 115 -13.66 8.56 -1.45
C LYS A 115 -12.83 7.58 -2.26
N LEU A 116 -11.63 7.23 -1.78
CA LEU A 116 -10.78 6.24 -2.45
C LEU A 116 -11.42 4.86 -2.43
N ALA A 117 -12.01 4.47 -1.29
CA ALA A 117 -12.64 3.17 -1.16
C ALA A 117 -13.86 3.04 -2.07
N ASP A 118 -14.56 4.14 -2.31
CA ASP A 118 -15.78 4.17 -3.12
C ASP A 118 -15.52 4.47 -4.59
N ALA A 119 -14.29 4.80 -4.98
CA ALA A 119 -13.97 5.13 -6.37
C ALA A 119 -14.27 3.95 -7.29
N LYS A 120 -14.87 4.24 -8.44
CA LYS A 120 -15.32 3.20 -9.38
C LYS A 120 -14.38 2.99 -10.55
N THR A 121 -13.46 3.92 -10.80
CA THR A 121 -12.56 3.86 -11.95
C THR A 121 -11.14 4.23 -11.53
N SER A 122 -10.16 3.77 -12.30
CA SER A 122 -8.77 4.16 -12.11
C SER A 122 -8.57 5.67 -12.26
N GLU A 123 -9.28 6.29 -13.18
CA GLU A 123 -9.20 7.73 -13.40
C GLU A 123 -9.66 8.50 -12.17
N GLU A 124 -10.71 8.04 -11.51
CA GLU A 124 -11.21 8.66 -10.29
C GLU A 124 -10.17 8.58 -9.16
N VAL A 125 -9.53 7.41 -9.00
CA VAL A 125 -8.47 7.23 -8.00
C VAL A 125 -7.31 8.18 -8.27
N ILE A 126 -6.86 8.25 -9.52
CA ILE A 126 -5.74 9.12 -9.92
C ILE A 126 -6.09 10.59 -9.65
N ARG A 127 -7.30 11.01 -9.98
CA ARG A 127 -7.75 12.38 -9.76
C ARG A 127 -7.76 12.73 -8.27
N LEU A 128 -8.25 11.81 -7.43
CA LEU A 128 -8.26 12.02 -5.98
C LEU A 128 -6.86 12.18 -5.44
N LEU A 129 -5.94 11.30 -5.82
CA LEU A 129 -4.56 11.36 -5.35
C LEU A 129 -3.85 12.62 -5.84
N ASN A 130 -4.14 13.09 -7.04
CA ASN A 130 -3.53 14.30 -7.60
C ASN A 130 -4.09 15.58 -6.99
N SER A 131 -5.18 15.51 -6.23
CA SER A 131 -5.72 16.68 -5.54
C SER A 131 -4.85 17.10 -4.36
N VAL A 132 -3.87 16.28 -3.98
CA VAL A 132 -2.93 16.57 -2.88
C VAL A 132 -1.71 17.26 -3.46
N GLU A 133 -1.58 18.51 -3.19
CA GLU A 133 -0.42 19.29 -3.62
C GLU A 133 0.38 19.78 -2.43
#